data_d4de637e9505c0a54e53764df18f289d
#
_entry.id   d4de637e9505c0a54e53764df18f289d
#
_cell.length_a   1.000
_cell.length_b   1.000
_cell.length_c   1.000
_cell.angle_alpha   90.00
_cell.angle_beta   90.00
_cell.angle_gamma   90.00
#
_symmetry.space_group_name_H-M   'P 1'
#
loop_
_entity.id
_entity.type
_entity.pdbx_description
1 polymer ?
#
loop_
_entity_poly.entity_id
_entity_poly.type
_entity_poly.pdbx_seq_one_letter_code
_entity_poly.pdbx_strand_id
1 'polypeptide(L)'
;MPCASAFVFRKNAPDIPEGEKDEDRAKLQRAVGLAYAVPVIGTAIAIIFGLTVYDITKTSLDAWIWVIIQAIIGVSIILGTTFAARAKSARALPPRERKSGVAAVNLNFVLSIVFGVVVLIMAFSLGFAGVDSLIEYTDRMDMVDGKEVYNFERTLVAPSLGWLIEDMLPPILLLLLAEWGIYRTIVIRNEEAKTK
;
A
#
# COMPACT_ATOMS: atom_id res chain seq x y z
N MET A 1 22.01 1.13 3.80
CA MET A 1 22.29 2.58 3.84
C MET A 1 23.36 3.10 2.84
N PRO A 2 23.78 2.41 1.79
CA PRO A 2 24.84 2.93 0.92
C PRO A 2 24.38 3.91 -0.15
N CYS A 3 23.08 4.01 -0.45
CA CYS A 3 22.63 4.86 -1.57
C CYS A 3 22.46 6.35 -1.23
N ALA A 4 22.18 6.71 0.02
CA ALA A 4 22.05 8.12 0.42
C ALA A 4 23.42 8.80 0.57
N SER A 5 24.41 8.06 1.07
CA SER A 5 25.79 8.58 1.25
C SER A 5 26.50 8.88 -0.07
N ALA A 6 26.25 8.11 -1.13
CA ALA A 6 26.87 8.34 -2.43
C ALA A 6 26.49 9.70 -3.06
N PHE A 7 25.30 10.25 -2.73
CA PHE A 7 24.86 11.55 -3.22
C PHE A 7 25.38 12.73 -2.40
N VAL A 8 25.70 12.52 -1.11
CA VAL A 8 26.19 13.57 -0.22
C VAL A 8 27.68 13.85 -0.44
N PHE A 9 28.46 12.86 -0.84
CA PHE A 9 29.91 12.97 -0.99
C PHE A 9 30.37 13.77 -2.22
N ARG A 10 29.49 14.12 -3.16
CA ARG A 10 29.86 14.85 -4.38
C ARG A 10 30.00 16.37 -4.23
N LYS A 11 30.05 16.90 -3.01
CA LYS A 11 30.25 18.35 -2.81
C LYS A 11 31.66 18.83 -3.21
N ASN A 12 32.64 17.91 -3.23
CA ASN A 12 34.07 18.16 -3.52
C ASN A 12 34.66 17.17 -4.55
N ALA A 13 33.82 16.57 -5.39
CA ALA A 13 34.36 15.66 -6.42
C ALA A 13 35.11 16.47 -7.47
N PRO A 14 36.31 16.00 -7.90
CA PRO A 14 37.03 16.56 -9.04
C PRO A 14 36.15 16.52 -10.28
N ASP A 15 36.42 17.40 -11.24
CA ASP A 15 35.69 17.52 -12.50
C ASP A 15 35.41 16.16 -13.11
N ILE A 16 34.13 15.77 -13.13
CA ILE A 16 33.69 14.52 -13.72
C ILE A 16 33.72 14.70 -15.23
N PRO A 17 34.25 13.73 -16.00
CA PRO A 17 34.23 13.76 -17.46
C PRO A 17 32.81 14.06 -17.98
N GLU A 18 32.70 14.86 -19.05
CA GLU A 18 31.40 15.33 -19.56
C GLU A 18 30.43 14.18 -19.92
N GLY A 19 30.94 13.09 -20.48
CA GLY A 19 30.13 11.92 -20.83
C GLY A 19 29.55 11.18 -19.59
N GLU A 20 30.26 11.16 -18.49
CA GLU A 20 29.77 10.54 -17.23
C GLU A 20 28.70 11.40 -16.57
N LYS A 21 28.78 12.74 -16.73
CA LYS A 21 27.74 13.67 -16.29
C LYS A 21 26.42 13.48 -17.04
N ASP A 22 26.48 13.19 -18.33
CA ASP A 22 25.31 12.96 -19.17
C ASP A 22 24.60 11.63 -18.86
N GLU A 23 25.37 10.57 -18.58
CA GLU A 23 24.80 9.28 -18.19
C GLU A 23 24.10 9.35 -16.82
N ASP A 24 24.71 9.97 -15.83
CA ASP A 24 24.11 10.19 -14.52
C ASP A 24 22.84 11.06 -14.62
N ARG A 25 22.86 12.08 -15.47
CA ARG A 25 21.70 12.92 -15.74
C ARG A 25 20.56 12.14 -16.37
N ALA A 26 20.84 11.28 -17.34
CA ALA A 26 19.84 10.43 -17.97
C ALA A 26 19.22 9.43 -16.97
N LYS A 27 20.03 8.84 -16.07
CA LYS A 27 19.53 7.96 -14.98
C LYS A 27 18.60 8.69 -14.04
N LEU A 28 18.91 9.94 -13.71
CA LEU A 28 18.10 10.75 -12.80
C LEU A 28 16.81 11.25 -13.46
N GLN A 29 16.83 11.59 -14.74
CA GLN A 29 15.62 11.92 -15.51
C GLN A 29 14.67 10.73 -15.59
N ARG A 30 15.21 9.51 -15.81
CA ARG A 30 14.41 8.28 -15.72
C ARG A 30 13.80 8.09 -14.33
N ALA A 31 14.54 8.40 -13.26
CA ALA A 31 14.01 8.31 -11.90
C ALA A 31 12.81 9.26 -11.66
N VAL A 32 12.82 10.47 -12.22
CA VAL A 32 11.66 11.39 -12.19
C VAL A 32 10.45 10.77 -12.90
N GLY A 33 10.67 10.22 -14.10
CA GLY A 33 9.61 9.56 -14.87
C GLY A 33 9.03 8.36 -14.12
N LEU A 34 9.89 7.50 -13.56
CA LEU A 34 9.48 6.34 -12.78
C LEU A 34 8.74 6.71 -11.50
N ALA A 35 9.06 7.83 -10.87
CA ALA A 35 8.37 8.31 -9.68
C ALA A 35 6.86 8.56 -9.90
N TYR A 36 6.46 8.93 -11.12
CA TYR A 36 5.05 9.08 -11.50
C TYR A 36 4.48 7.79 -12.13
N ALA A 37 5.27 7.14 -12.99
CA ALA A 37 4.78 6.00 -13.77
C ALA A 37 4.53 4.77 -12.89
N VAL A 38 5.40 4.47 -11.93
CA VAL A 38 5.32 3.24 -11.12
C VAL A 38 4.03 3.16 -10.29
N PRO A 39 3.60 4.20 -9.55
CA PRO A 39 2.32 4.14 -8.84
C PRO A 39 1.11 3.99 -9.77
N VAL A 40 1.12 4.64 -10.92
CA VAL A 40 0.04 4.54 -11.92
C VAL A 40 -0.02 3.13 -12.51
N ILE A 41 1.11 2.60 -12.94
CA ILE A 41 1.19 1.24 -13.51
C ILE A 41 0.80 0.19 -12.45
N GLY A 42 1.31 0.31 -11.22
CA GLY A 42 0.95 -0.61 -10.14
C GLY A 42 -0.54 -0.60 -9.83
N THR A 43 -1.16 0.59 -9.78
CA THR A 43 -2.60 0.71 -9.58
C THR A 43 -3.37 0.11 -10.75
N ALA A 44 -2.96 0.35 -11.99
CA ALA A 44 -3.58 -0.24 -13.18
C ALA A 44 -3.49 -1.78 -13.16
N ILE A 45 -2.32 -2.34 -12.83
CA ILE A 45 -2.14 -3.79 -12.68
C ILE A 45 -3.08 -4.35 -11.60
N ALA A 46 -3.17 -3.69 -10.44
CA ALA A 46 -4.04 -4.13 -9.35
C ALA A 46 -5.53 -4.13 -9.76
N ILE A 47 -5.98 -3.11 -10.49
CA ILE A 47 -7.36 -3.02 -11.00
C ILE A 47 -7.61 -4.13 -12.03
N ILE A 48 -6.72 -4.32 -13.02
CA ILE A 48 -6.86 -5.37 -14.03
C ILE A 48 -6.92 -6.74 -13.37
N PHE A 49 -6.03 -7.01 -12.41
CA PHE A 49 -6.02 -8.26 -11.64
C PHE A 49 -7.35 -8.47 -10.92
N GLY A 50 -7.85 -7.47 -10.18
CA GLY A 50 -9.12 -7.56 -9.47
C GLY A 50 -10.31 -7.81 -10.39
N LEU A 51 -10.38 -7.10 -11.53
CA LEU A 51 -11.44 -7.28 -12.53
C LEU A 51 -11.37 -8.68 -13.17
N THR A 52 -10.17 -9.17 -13.49
CA THR A 52 -9.98 -10.50 -14.08
C THR A 52 -10.43 -11.59 -13.11
N VAL A 53 -10.04 -11.50 -11.83
CA VAL A 53 -10.47 -12.47 -10.82
C VAL A 53 -11.98 -12.43 -10.64
N TYR A 54 -12.57 -11.24 -10.52
CA TYR A 54 -14.01 -11.10 -10.42
C TYR A 54 -14.73 -11.69 -11.63
N ASP A 55 -14.23 -11.47 -12.86
CA ASP A 55 -14.85 -12.02 -14.07
C ASP A 55 -14.77 -13.56 -14.12
N ILE A 56 -13.69 -14.15 -13.62
CA ILE A 56 -13.53 -15.60 -13.55
C ILE A 56 -14.42 -16.22 -12.47
N THR A 57 -14.46 -15.64 -11.28
CA THR A 57 -15.16 -16.23 -10.14
C THR A 57 -16.65 -15.90 -10.13
N LYS A 58 -17.05 -14.78 -10.73
CA LYS A 58 -18.41 -14.21 -10.68
C LYS A 58 -18.97 -14.02 -9.27
N THR A 59 -18.09 -14.01 -8.28
CA THR A 59 -18.41 -13.83 -6.86
C THR A 59 -17.74 -12.59 -6.30
N SER A 60 -18.08 -12.21 -5.08
CA SER A 60 -17.35 -11.19 -4.33
C SER A 60 -15.87 -11.60 -4.20
N LEU A 61 -14.97 -10.62 -4.32
CA LEU A 61 -13.54 -10.88 -4.17
C LEU A 61 -13.26 -11.37 -2.75
N ASP A 62 -12.56 -12.49 -2.65
CA ASP A 62 -12.06 -13.05 -1.40
C ASP A 62 -11.13 -12.05 -0.68
N ALA A 63 -11.11 -12.10 0.64
CA ALA A 63 -10.26 -11.28 1.48
C ALA A 63 -8.78 -11.34 1.08
N TRP A 64 -8.28 -12.52 0.68
CA TRP A 64 -6.92 -12.72 0.19
C TRP A 64 -6.62 -11.96 -1.09
N ILE A 65 -7.59 -11.87 -1.99
CA ILE A 65 -7.43 -11.11 -3.25
C ILE A 65 -7.29 -9.62 -2.94
N TRP A 66 -8.03 -9.12 -1.95
CA TRP A 66 -7.87 -7.75 -1.48
C TRP A 66 -6.48 -7.49 -0.90
N VAL A 67 -5.90 -8.43 -0.15
CA VAL A 67 -4.51 -8.34 0.34
C VAL A 67 -3.53 -8.19 -0.83
N ILE A 68 -3.67 -9.00 -1.87
CA ILE A 68 -2.79 -8.95 -3.05
C ILE A 68 -2.93 -7.61 -3.77
N ILE A 69 -4.16 -7.16 -4.03
CA ILE A 69 -4.43 -5.87 -4.68
C ILE A 69 -3.76 -4.72 -3.90
N GLN A 70 -3.97 -4.68 -2.60
CA GLN A 70 -3.41 -3.62 -1.76
C GLN A 70 -1.88 -3.71 -1.66
N ALA A 71 -1.31 -4.92 -1.64
CA ALA A 71 0.14 -5.10 -1.66
C ALA A 71 0.77 -4.53 -2.94
N ILE A 72 0.17 -4.78 -4.12
CA ILE A 72 0.65 -4.25 -5.40
C ILE A 72 0.62 -2.71 -5.38
N ILE A 73 -0.48 -2.11 -4.94
CA ILE A 73 -0.63 -0.65 -4.86
C ILE A 73 0.37 -0.06 -3.87
N GLY A 74 0.44 -0.59 -2.65
CA GLY A 74 1.31 -0.09 -1.59
C GLY A 74 2.80 -0.15 -1.97
N VAL A 75 3.25 -1.27 -2.52
CA VAL A 75 4.64 -1.43 -2.99
C VAL A 75 4.94 -0.44 -4.12
N SER A 76 4.02 -0.23 -5.06
CA SER A 76 4.22 0.70 -6.17
C SER A 76 4.34 2.15 -5.70
N ILE A 77 3.57 2.58 -4.70
CA ILE A 77 3.68 3.91 -4.08
C ILE A 77 5.03 4.09 -3.40
N ILE A 78 5.50 3.09 -2.65
CA ILE A 78 6.80 3.14 -1.96
C ILE A 78 7.96 3.23 -2.96
N LEU A 79 7.90 2.44 -4.03
CA LEU A 79 8.90 2.51 -5.10
C LEU A 79 8.88 3.89 -5.78
N GLY A 80 7.70 4.43 -6.08
CA GLY A 80 7.53 5.78 -6.63
C GLY A 80 8.15 6.84 -5.71
N THR A 81 7.91 6.76 -4.40
CA THR A 81 8.51 7.64 -3.40
C THR A 81 10.04 7.53 -3.39
N THR A 82 10.57 6.31 -3.47
CA THR A 82 12.02 6.08 -3.48
C THR A 82 12.69 6.70 -4.73
N PHE A 83 12.07 6.55 -5.90
CA PHE A 83 12.57 7.18 -7.13
C PHE A 83 12.49 8.70 -7.05
N ALA A 84 11.40 9.24 -6.53
CA ALA A 84 11.19 10.68 -6.35
C ALA A 84 12.24 11.28 -5.40
N ALA A 85 12.57 10.57 -4.30
CA ALA A 85 13.58 10.98 -3.34
C ALA A 85 14.97 11.07 -3.97
N ARG A 86 15.33 10.06 -4.76
CA ARG A 86 16.59 10.07 -5.52
C ARG A 86 16.69 11.27 -6.47
N ALA A 87 15.62 11.55 -7.21
CA ALA A 87 15.58 12.65 -8.17
C ALA A 87 15.68 14.02 -7.47
N LYS A 88 15.01 14.20 -6.33
CA LYS A 88 15.03 15.45 -5.55
C LYS A 88 16.43 15.77 -5.00
N SER A 89 17.16 14.78 -4.51
CA SER A 89 18.49 14.97 -3.91
C SER A 89 19.60 15.15 -4.94
N ALA A 90 19.32 14.96 -6.24
CA ALA A 90 20.33 15.00 -7.29
C ALA A 90 20.70 16.43 -7.71
N ARG A 91 21.93 16.86 -7.39
CA ARG A 91 22.44 18.18 -7.79
C ARG A 91 22.72 18.29 -9.30
N ALA A 92 22.91 17.18 -9.99
CA ALA A 92 23.14 17.12 -11.43
C ALA A 92 21.90 17.49 -12.27
N LEU A 93 20.69 17.48 -11.66
CA LEU A 93 19.46 17.83 -12.36
C LEU A 93 19.24 19.34 -12.43
N PRO A 94 18.73 19.85 -13.57
CA PRO A 94 18.31 21.25 -13.70
C PRO A 94 17.22 21.59 -12.67
N PRO A 95 17.09 22.88 -12.27
CA PRO A 95 16.16 23.33 -11.24
C PRO A 95 14.69 22.93 -11.52
N ARG A 96 14.28 22.88 -12.79
CA ARG A 96 12.92 22.48 -13.20
C ARG A 96 12.65 21.02 -12.90
N GLU A 97 13.59 20.15 -13.20
CA GLU A 97 13.45 18.69 -12.98
C GLU A 97 13.54 18.37 -11.49
N ARG A 98 14.36 19.09 -10.72
CA ARG A 98 14.35 18.98 -9.24
C ARG A 98 13.01 19.38 -8.63
N LYS A 99 12.38 20.45 -9.11
CA LYS A 99 11.02 20.83 -8.68
C LYS A 99 10.01 19.72 -8.98
N SER A 100 10.11 19.09 -10.14
CA SER A 100 9.28 17.92 -10.48
C SER A 100 9.51 16.75 -9.52
N GLY A 101 10.75 16.45 -9.15
CA GLY A 101 11.07 15.44 -8.13
C GLY A 101 10.45 15.77 -6.77
N VAL A 102 10.52 17.02 -6.32
CA VAL A 102 9.86 17.48 -5.07
C VAL A 102 8.34 17.29 -5.15
N ALA A 103 7.74 17.66 -6.27
CA ALA A 103 6.29 17.49 -6.46
C ALA A 103 5.90 16.00 -6.43
N ALA A 104 6.70 15.13 -7.06
CA ALA A 104 6.48 13.68 -7.02
C ALA A 104 6.59 13.09 -5.60
N VAL A 105 7.57 13.55 -4.78
CA VAL A 105 7.66 13.14 -3.37
C VAL A 105 6.41 13.53 -2.60
N ASN A 106 5.96 14.76 -2.75
CA ASN A 106 4.78 15.24 -2.04
C ASN A 106 3.51 14.50 -2.49
N LEU A 107 3.34 14.27 -3.80
CA LEU A 107 2.22 13.50 -4.35
C LEU A 107 2.21 12.07 -3.77
N ASN A 108 3.33 11.37 -3.86
CA ASN A 108 3.42 9.99 -3.37
C ASN A 108 3.25 9.91 -1.84
N PHE A 109 3.65 10.95 -1.10
CA PHE A 109 3.36 11.03 0.33
C PHE A 109 1.87 11.13 0.62
N VAL A 110 1.14 11.98 -0.10
CA VAL A 110 -0.32 12.08 0.04
C VAL A 110 -0.99 10.77 -0.36
N LEU A 111 -0.57 10.18 -1.48
CA LEU A 111 -1.08 8.87 -1.92
C LEU A 111 -0.84 7.78 -0.88
N SER A 112 0.31 7.76 -0.22
CA SER A 112 0.61 6.79 0.84
C SER A 112 -0.30 6.95 2.07
N ILE A 113 -0.61 8.20 2.47
CA ILE A 113 -1.53 8.43 3.59
C ILE A 113 -2.95 8.00 3.20
N VAL A 114 -3.42 8.41 2.02
CA VAL A 114 -4.76 8.03 1.53
C VAL A 114 -4.87 6.51 1.43
N PHE A 115 -3.86 5.86 0.84
CA PHE A 115 -3.77 4.41 0.76
C PHE A 115 -3.83 3.77 2.15
N GLY A 116 -3.03 4.24 3.10
CA GLY A 116 -3.02 3.73 4.46
C GLY A 116 -4.39 3.83 5.15
N VAL A 117 -5.10 4.96 5.00
CA VAL A 117 -6.44 5.14 5.55
C VAL A 117 -7.44 4.17 4.90
N VAL A 118 -7.41 4.03 3.57
CA VAL A 118 -8.30 3.09 2.85
C VAL A 118 -8.06 1.66 3.31
N VAL A 119 -6.79 1.24 3.39
CA VAL A 119 -6.44 -0.12 3.83
C VAL A 119 -6.82 -0.37 5.28
N LEU A 120 -6.69 0.63 6.17
CA LEU A 120 -7.16 0.52 7.55
C LEU A 120 -8.68 0.30 7.62
N ILE A 121 -9.46 1.08 6.86
CA ILE A 121 -10.92 0.91 6.81
C ILE A 121 -11.28 -0.49 6.32
N MET A 122 -10.62 -0.99 5.27
CA MET A 122 -10.83 -2.34 4.75
C MET A 122 -10.46 -3.41 5.78
N ALA A 123 -9.32 -3.27 6.45
CA ALA A 123 -8.87 -4.22 7.47
C ALA A 123 -9.88 -4.32 8.63
N PHE A 124 -10.38 -3.19 9.12
CA PHE A 124 -11.42 -3.19 10.15
C PHE A 124 -12.73 -3.82 9.65
N SER A 125 -13.17 -3.47 8.43
CA SER A 125 -14.40 -4.02 7.85
C SER A 125 -14.31 -5.54 7.70
N LEU A 126 -13.20 -6.07 7.18
CA LEU A 126 -12.98 -7.51 7.05
C LEU A 126 -12.83 -8.19 8.41
N GLY A 127 -12.14 -7.55 9.36
CA GLY A 127 -12.01 -8.06 10.74
C GLY A 127 -13.35 -8.17 11.46
N PHE A 128 -14.23 -7.17 11.32
CA PHE A 128 -15.59 -7.25 11.85
C PHE A 128 -16.41 -8.35 11.19
N ALA A 129 -16.34 -8.48 9.87
CA ALA A 129 -17.03 -9.57 9.15
C ALA A 129 -16.51 -10.94 9.59
N GLY A 130 -15.20 -11.10 9.79
CA GLY A 130 -14.59 -12.33 10.28
C GLY A 130 -15.02 -12.67 11.73
N VAL A 131 -15.19 -11.67 12.60
CA VAL A 131 -15.74 -11.90 13.94
C VAL A 131 -17.23 -12.24 13.88
N ASP A 132 -17.99 -11.59 12.99
CA ASP A 132 -19.42 -11.86 12.84
C ASP A 132 -19.67 -13.29 12.31
N SER A 133 -18.76 -13.84 11.51
CA SER A 133 -18.85 -15.23 11.03
C SER A 133 -18.78 -16.28 12.13
N LEU A 134 -18.28 -15.94 13.33
CA LEU A 134 -18.30 -16.80 14.52
C LEU A 134 -19.66 -16.78 15.26
N ILE A 135 -20.58 -15.92 14.85
CA ILE A 135 -21.89 -15.81 15.48
C ILE A 135 -22.89 -16.60 14.64
N GLU A 136 -23.30 -17.73 15.14
CA GLU A 136 -24.37 -18.52 14.51
C GLU A 136 -25.72 -18.01 15.01
N TYR A 137 -26.56 -17.63 14.06
CA TYR A 137 -27.93 -17.19 14.33
C TYR A 137 -28.88 -18.36 14.09
N THR A 138 -29.49 -18.84 15.16
CA THR A 138 -30.49 -19.91 15.07
C THR A 138 -31.88 -19.35 15.31
N ASP A 139 -32.71 -19.38 14.25
CA ASP A 139 -34.12 -19.07 14.38
C ASP A 139 -34.86 -20.30 14.90
N ARG A 140 -35.45 -20.17 16.08
CA ARG A 140 -36.23 -21.22 16.69
C ARG A 140 -37.68 -20.76 16.86
N MET A 141 -38.63 -21.53 16.29
CA MET A 141 -40.03 -21.37 16.61
C MET A 141 -40.37 -22.24 17.83
N ASP A 142 -40.63 -21.60 18.93
CA ASP A 142 -41.11 -22.29 20.16
C ASP A 142 -42.60 -22.06 20.36
N MET A 143 -43.32 -23.13 20.75
CA MET A 143 -44.73 -23.02 21.12
C MET A 143 -44.82 -22.72 22.59
N VAL A 144 -45.17 -21.48 22.97
CA VAL A 144 -45.39 -21.05 24.33
C VAL A 144 -46.89 -20.73 24.48
N ASP A 145 -47.57 -21.45 25.38
CA ASP A 145 -48.98 -21.28 25.65
C ASP A 145 -49.90 -21.38 24.42
N GLY A 146 -49.56 -22.25 23.46
CA GLY A 146 -50.31 -22.46 22.26
C GLY A 146 -50.16 -21.36 21.19
N LYS A 147 -49.21 -20.44 21.39
CA LYS A 147 -48.84 -19.41 20.39
C LYS A 147 -47.41 -19.66 19.90
N GLU A 148 -47.21 -19.49 18.61
CA GLU A 148 -45.87 -19.50 18.01
C GLU A 148 -45.12 -18.24 18.42
N VAL A 149 -43.98 -18.43 19.15
CA VAL A 149 -43.08 -17.36 19.56
C VAL A 149 -41.76 -17.55 18.81
N TYR A 150 -41.33 -16.53 18.12
CA TYR A 150 -40.03 -16.47 17.48
C TYR A 150 -38.95 -16.20 18.51
N ASN A 151 -38.08 -17.18 18.77
CA ASN A 151 -36.90 -17.01 19.59
C ASN A 151 -35.66 -16.92 18.70
N PHE A 152 -34.93 -15.85 18.89
CA PHE A 152 -33.66 -15.57 18.17
C PHE A 152 -32.51 -15.85 19.12
N GLU A 153 -31.80 -16.93 18.89
CA GLU A 153 -30.64 -17.33 19.72
C GLU A 153 -29.34 -17.05 18.98
N ARG A 154 -28.40 -16.36 19.67
CA ARG A 154 -27.06 -16.11 19.19
C ARG A 154 -26.09 -17.05 19.90
N THR A 155 -25.47 -17.95 19.18
CA THR A 155 -24.44 -18.85 19.69
C THR A 155 -23.09 -18.51 19.14
N LEU A 156 -22.08 -18.41 20.00
CA LEU A 156 -20.69 -18.26 19.59
C LEU A 156 -20.13 -19.63 19.22
N VAL A 157 -19.69 -19.75 17.98
CA VAL A 157 -18.98 -20.94 17.49
C VAL A 157 -17.51 -20.84 17.88
N ALA A 158 -16.90 -21.94 18.29
CA ALA A 158 -15.47 -21.96 18.61
C ALA A 158 -14.64 -21.70 17.35
N PRO A 159 -13.66 -20.76 17.39
CA PRO A 159 -12.83 -20.46 16.24
C PRO A 159 -12.03 -21.69 15.79
N SER A 160 -12.06 -21.98 14.50
CA SER A 160 -11.28 -23.05 13.88
C SER A 160 -9.98 -22.49 13.28
N LEU A 161 -9.02 -23.37 12.96
CA LEU A 161 -7.81 -22.97 12.23
C LEU A 161 -8.15 -22.45 10.82
N GLY A 162 -9.18 -23.01 10.17
CA GLY A 162 -9.69 -22.51 8.90
C GLY A 162 -10.17 -21.08 9.01
N TRP A 163 -11.01 -20.78 10.00
CA TRP A 163 -11.47 -19.44 10.28
C TRP A 163 -10.32 -18.45 10.52
N LEU A 164 -9.29 -18.86 11.28
CA LEU A 164 -8.12 -18.00 11.51
C LEU A 164 -7.41 -17.63 10.22
N ILE A 165 -7.25 -18.60 9.31
CA ILE A 165 -6.53 -18.38 8.04
C ILE A 165 -7.38 -17.59 7.04
N GLU A 166 -8.67 -17.89 6.93
CA GLU A 166 -9.53 -17.33 5.89
C GLU A 166 -10.10 -15.96 6.29
N ASP A 167 -10.53 -15.79 7.53
CA ASP A 167 -11.24 -14.61 8.00
C ASP A 167 -10.39 -13.62 8.79
N MET A 168 -9.40 -14.09 9.56
CA MET A 168 -8.63 -13.22 10.45
C MET A 168 -7.23 -12.87 9.94
N LEU A 169 -6.55 -13.76 9.22
CA LEU A 169 -5.21 -13.47 8.72
C LEU A 169 -5.19 -12.36 7.66
N PRO A 170 -6.13 -12.28 6.69
CA PRO A 170 -6.18 -11.19 5.72
C PRO A 170 -6.27 -9.79 6.34
N PRO A 171 -7.21 -9.47 7.25
CA PRO A 171 -7.26 -8.15 7.87
C PRO A 171 -6.00 -7.81 8.68
N ILE A 172 -5.37 -8.78 9.35
CA ILE A 172 -4.10 -8.57 10.06
C ILE A 172 -2.99 -8.20 9.06
N LEU A 173 -2.89 -8.90 7.93
CA LEU A 173 -1.90 -8.57 6.90
C LEU A 173 -2.15 -7.19 6.28
N LEU A 174 -3.40 -6.79 6.09
CA LEU A 174 -3.72 -5.43 5.64
C LEU A 174 -3.29 -4.37 6.66
N LEU A 175 -3.51 -4.58 7.95
CA LEU A 175 -3.03 -3.67 9.00
C LEU A 175 -1.51 -3.52 8.95
N LEU A 176 -0.78 -4.62 8.89
CA LEU A 176 0.68 -4.61 8.78
C LEU A 176 1.17 -3.92 7.49
N LEU A 177 0.47 -4.13 6.38
CA LEU A 177 0.78 -3.47 5.10
C LEU A 177 0.57 -1.95 5.18
N ALA A 178 -0.52 -1.50 5.79
CA ALA A 178 -0.80 -0.07 5.98
C ALA A 178 0.26 0.59 6.86
N GLU A 179 0.59 -0.03 7.99
CA GLU A 179 1.61 0.45 8.92
C GLU A 179 2.98 0.53 8.23
N TRP A 180 3.39 -0.53 7.55
CA TRP A 180 4.65 -0.58 6.83
C TRP A 180 4.74 0.48 5.73
N GLY A 181 3.67 0.68 4.95
CA GLY A 181 3.61 1.67 3.87
C GLY A 181 3.76 3.10 4.40
N ILE A 182 3.02 3.46 5.44
CA ILE A 182 3.08 4.78 6.08
C ILE A 182 4.46 4.98 6.71
N TYR A 183 4.95 4.01 7.49
CA TYR A 183 6.24 4.09 8.14
C TYR A 183 7.40 4.31 7.14
N ARG A 184 7.47 3.49 6.08
CA ARG A 184 8.52 3.64 5.05
C ARG A 184 8.47 5.00 4.36
N THR A 185 7.28 5.50 4.07
CA THR A 185 7.12 6.82 3.44
C THR A 185 7.59 7.94 4.37
N ILE A 186 7.28 7.86 5.67
CA ILE A 186 7.75 8.81 6.68
C ILE A 186 9.27 8.75 6.82
N VAL A 187 9.85 7.54 6.88
CA VAL A 187 11.31 7.36 6.97
C VAL A 187 12.01 7.98 5.77
N ILE A 188 11.56 7.69 4.55
CA ILE A 188 12.14 8.26 3.32
C ILE A 188 12.08 9.80 3.37
N ARG A 189 10.96 10.37 3.81
CA ARG A 189 10.79 11.82 3.92
C ARG A 189 11.71 12.44 4.98
N ASN A 190 11.88 11.79 6.12
CA ASN A 190 12.75 12.28 7.20
C ASN A 190 14.24 12.18 6.85
N GLU A 191 14.66 11.13 6.14
CA GLU A 191 16.03 11.02 5.62
C GLU A 191 16.34 12.17 4.65
N GLU A 192 15.39 12.57 3.83
CA GLU A 192 15.53 13.71 2.93
C GLU A 192 15.65 15.05 3.69
N ALA A 193 14.95 15.22 4.80
CA ALA A 193 15.01 16.45 5.58
C ALA A 193 16.38 16.63 6.25
N LYS A 194 17.06 15.54 6.61
CA LYS A 194 18.40 15.56 7.22
C LYS A 194 19.52 15.85 6.23
N THR A 195 19.27 15.69 4.93
CA THR A 195 20.28 15.93 3.86
C THR A 195 20.23 17.35 3.30
N LYS A 196 19.41 18.22 3.86
CA LYS A 196 19.37 19.67 3.58
C LYS A 196 20.30 20.44 4.49
#